data_130a497020b803f9a9f4e3c67424003c
#
_entry.id   130a497020b803f9a9f4e3c67424003c
#
_cell.length_a   1.000
_cell.length_b   1.000
_cell.length_c   1.000
_cell.angle_alpha   90.00
_cell.angle_beta   90.00
_cell.angle_gamma   90.00
#
_symmetry.space_group_name_H-M   'P 1'
#
loop_
_entity.id
_entity.type
_entity.pdbx_description
1 polymer ?
#
loop_
_entity_poly.entity_id
_entity_poly.type
_entity_poly.pdbx_seq_one_letter_code
_entity_poly.pdbx_strand_id
1 'polypeptide(L)'
;MRDDLGITIKLENGKAYLEFALPEKIGRLLSALQIDIFEVCEEAECGRLIFRGENTPEEADSMTALLLRPHLWDGMRDPYVYLVKAQGRFGTVEYGEKMGGMEKEEESDPAEDIPEAVEVHWRQELAIYDVRVVDKKGIFLNEKEFQPREVVYCFPPQISDAGTREEQMRRDLDRLARMGVNTIRLEGTGSGTEGQDRCEVRAFYSLCRRRGFLTGDLWIRPEILPVYRGLPGETTAEALLAADGRTLTERYYYYQAKWSSEPVLYPALSTLHRQENGLVSLTIYSNQKKVVLYVDGVLFLFQTPASGDPEFIFEDIPVAKLPLHLAAEAGNLSISLTVSKI
;
A
#
# COMPACT_ATOMS: atom_id res chain seq x y z
N MET A 1 20.10 -11.57 0.95
CA MET A 1 19.79 -12.98 0.62
C MET A 1 18.27 -13.11 0.70
N ARG A 2 17.57 -13.68 -0.29
CA ARG A 2 16.11 -13.89 -0.21
C ARG A 2 15.87 -15.07 0.73
N ASP A 3 15.48 -14.79 1.97
CA ASP A 3 15.09 -15.81 2.95
C ASP A 3 13.59 -16.11 2.89
N ASP A 4 12.94 -15.73 1.79
CA ASP A 4 11.49 -15.76 1.61
C ASP A 4 11.07 -16.86 0.67
N LEU A 5 9.90 -17.44 0.96
CA LEU A 5 9.19 -18.28 0.02
C LEU A 5 8.78 -17.44 -1.20
N GLY A 6 9.33 -17.75 -2.37
CA GLY A 6 8.89 -17.18 -3.64
C GLY A 6 7.53 -17.76 -4.01
N ILE A 7 6.55 -16.90 -4.35
CA ILE A 7 5.24 -17.37 -4.83
C ILE A 7 4.97 -16.73 -6.19
N THR A 8 4.84 -17.57 -7.20
CA THR A 8 4.42 -17.17 -8.55
C THR A 8 2.96 -17.58 -8.76
N ILE A 9 2.14 -16.67 -9.31
CA ILE A 9 0.71 -16.89 -9.52
C ILE A 9 0.42 -16.85 -11.01
N LYS A 10 -0.26 -17.87 -11.51
CA LYS A 10 -0.84 -17.90 -12.86
C LYS A 10 -2.33 -18.13 -12.77
N LEU A 11 -3.12 -17.17 -13.28
CA LEU A 11 -4.57 -17.30 -13.39
C LEU A 11 -4.95 -17.78 -14.78
N GLU A 12 -5.71 -18.86 -14.85
CA GLU A 12 -6.16 -19.43 -16.12
C GLU A 12 -7.49 -20.17 -15.96
N ASN A 13 -8.47 -19.84 -16.77
CA ASN A 13 -9.79 -20.49 -16.81
C ASN A 13 -10.48 -20.58 -15.41
N GLY A 14 -10.41 -19.49 -14.61
CA GLY A 14 -10.99 -19.44 -13.27
C GLY A 14 -10.28 -20.30 -12.23
N LYS A 15 -9.03 -20.67 -12.50
CA LYS A 15 -8.15 -21.42 -11.60
C LYS A 15 -6.90 -20.60 -11.31
N ALA A 16 -6.35 -20.73 -10.09
CA ALA A 16 -5.04 -20.19 -9.74
C ALA A 16 -4.04 -21.35 -9.59
N TYR A 17 -2.98 -21.27 -10.36
CA TYR A 17 -1.80 -22.14 -10.23
C TYR A 17 -0.77 -21.35 -9.44
N LEU A 18 -0.41 -21.85 -8.27
CA LEU A 18 0.56 -21.24 -7.37
C LEU A 18 1.81 -22.10 -7.38
N GLU A 19 2.93 -21.51 -7.76
CA GLU A 19 4.24 -22.12 -7.71
C GLU A 19 5.01 -21.52 -6.55
N PHE A 20 5.45 -22.38 -5.64
CA PHE A 20 6.24 -22.01 -4.47
C PHE A 20 7.68 -22.38 -4.72
N ALA A 21 8.57 -21.40 -4.69
CA ALA A 21 10.01 -21.58 -4.85
C ALA A 21 10.72 -21.25 -3.54
N LEU A 22 11.52 -22.19 -3.06
CA LEU A 22 12.37 -21.99 -1.89
C LEU A 22 13.62 -21.20 -2.24
N PRO A 23 14.21 -20.47 -1.27
CA PRO A 23 15.53 -19.91 -1.45
C PRO A 23 16.54 -21.00 -1.81
N GLU A 24 17.33 -20.83 -2.88
CA GLU A 24 18.22 -21.85 -3.46
C GLU A 24 19.15 -22.52 -2.44
N LYS A 25 19.60 -21.75 -1.43
CA LYS A 25 20.48 -22.28 -0.38
C LYS A 25 19.76 -23.16 0.64
N ILE A 26 18.46 -22.95 0.84
CA ILE A 26 17.65 -23.67 1.82
C ILE A 26 17.00 -24.90 1.19
N GLY A 27 16.50 -24.79 -0.05
CA GLY A 27 15.83 -25.88 -0.76
C GLY A 27 16.67 -27.16 -0.87
N ARG A 28 17.98 -27.02 -1.09
CA ARG A 28 18.92 -28.17 -1.18
C ARG A 28 19.17 -28.90 0.13
N LEU A 29 18.80 -28.30 1.26
CA LEU A 29 19.04 -28.84 2.60
C LEU A 29 17.78 -29.44 3.23
N LEU A 30 16.61 -29.21 2.64
CA LEU A 30 15.36 -29.69 3.18
C LEU A 30 15.11 -31.17 2.83
N SER A 31 14.66 -31.93 3.83
CA SER A 31 14.19 -33.31 3.66
C SER A 31 12.69 -33.38 3.40
N ALA A 32 11.93 -32.34 3.78
CA ALA A 32 10.51 -32.24 3.49
C ALA A 32 10.06 -30.77 3.52
N LEU A 33 9.05 -30.46 2.70
CA LEU A 33 8.37 -29.17 2.67
C LEU A 33 6.86 -29.41 2.74
N GLN A 34 6.18 -28.81 3.72
CA GLN A 34 4.73 -28.77 3.79
C GLN A 34 4.26 -27.33 3.53
N ILE A 35 3.20 -27.17 2.73
CA ILE A 35 2.56 -25.90 2.47
C ILE A 35 1.07 -26.01 2.76
N ASP A 36 0.59 -25.12 3.61
CA ASP A 36 -0.82 -24.96 3.95
C ASP A 36 -1.31 -23.59 3.49
N ILE A 37 -2.45 -23.53 2.82
CA ILE A 37 -3.11 -22.28 2.42
C ILE A 37 -4.45 -22.20 3.14
N PHE A 38 -4.67 -21.07 3.82
CA PHE A 38 -5.87 -20.81 4.61
C PHE A 38 -6.62 -19.58 4.07
N GLU A 39 -7.93 -19.58 4.21
CA GLU A 39 -8.70 -18.33 4.20
C GLU A 39 -8.33 -17.51 5.43
N VAL A 40 -8.23 -16.17 5.29
CA VAL A 40 -8.00 -15.29 6.44
C VAL A 40 -9.33 -15.06 7.15
N CYS A 41 -9.33 -15.19 8.47
CA CYS A 41 -10.45 -14.86 9.34
C CYS A 41 -10.00 -13.76 10.31
N GLU A 42 -10.81 -12.71 10.47
CA GLU A 42 -10.50 -11.59 11.37
C GLU A 42 -10.40 -12.00 12.84
N GLU A 43 -11.14 -13.03 13.24
CA GLU A 43 -11.26 -13.49 14.63
C GLU A 43 -10.28 -14.62 15.00
N ALA A 44 -9.57 -15.20 14.02
CA ALA A 44 -8.69 -16.33 14.24
C ALA A 44 -7.31 -16.11 13.59
N GLU A 45 -6.28 -16.76 14.15
CA GLU A 45 -4.94 -16.75 13.54
C GLU A 45 -4.91 -17.32 12.11
N CYS A 46 -5.85 -18.21 11.78
CA CYS A 46 -6.10 -18.70 10.44
C CYS A 46 -7.55 -19.21 10.34
N GLY A 47 -8.18 -19.01 9.18
CA GLY A 47 -9.50 -19.50 8.85
C GLY A 47 -9.46 -20.95 8.34
N ARG A 48 -10.35 -21.28 7.41
CA ARG A 48 -10.48 -22.63 6.84
C ARG A 48 -9.25 -22.98 5.99
N LEU A 49 -8.70 -24.19 6.22
CA LEU A 49 -7.68 -24.76 5.35
C LEU A 49 -8.31 -25.10 3.99
N ILE A 50 -7.72 -24.57 2.91
CA ILE A 50 -8.19 -24.78 1.52
C ILE A 50 -7.24 -25.62 0.68
N PHE A 51 -5.97 -25.69 1.07
CA PHE A 51 -4.95 -26.50 0.42
C PHE A 51 -3.92 -26.97 1.45
N ARG A 52 -3.51 -28.23 1.33
CA ARG A 52 -2.34 -28.79 1.99
C ARG A 52 -1.55 -29.61 0.97
N GLY A 53 -0.27 -29.35 0.88
CA GLY A 53 0.67 -30.10 0.06
C GLY A 53 1.91 -30.46 0.88
N GLU A 54 2.46 -31.63 0.61
CA GLU A 54 3.72 -32.11 1.19
C GLU A 54 4.59 -32.62 0.05
N ASN A 55 5.85 -32.23 0.04
CA ASN A 55 6.86 -32.70 -0.90
C ASN A 55 7.90 -33.56 -0.19
N THR A 56 8.39 -34.56 -0.91
CA THR A 56 9.50 -35.41 -0.48
C THR A 56 10.85 -34.77 -0.88
N PRO A 57 11.99 -35.24 -0.32
CA PRO A 57 13.31 -34.63 -0.53
C PRO A 57 13.77 -34.53 -1.99
N GLU A 58 13.28 -35.42 -2.84
CA GLU A 58 13.69 -35.51 -4.25
C GLU A 58 13.03 -34.42 -5.12
N GLU A 59 11.95 -33.79 -4.61
CA GLU A 59 11.15 -32.75 -5.29
C GLU A 59 11.10 -31.43 -4.53
N ALA A 60 11.98 -31.22 -3.56
CA ALA A 60 11.85 -30.19 -2.53
C ALA A 60 12.09 -28.74 -3.00
N ASP A 61 12.58 -28.52 -4.23
CA ASP A 61 12.94 -27.18 -4.71
C ASP A 61 11.74 -26.33 -5.09
N SER A 62 10.62 -26.95 -5.46
CA SER A 62 9.38 -26.26 -5.79
C SER A 62 8.13 -27.10 -5.50
N MET A 63 7.04 -26.41 -5.19
CA MET A 63 5.73 -27.06 -5.02
C MET A 63 4.68 -26.27 -5.80
N THR A 64 3.74 -26.98 -6.41
CA THR A 64 2.62 -26.36 -7.11
C THR A 64 1.30 -26.64 -6.37
N ALA A 65 0.51 -25.60 -6.12
CA ALA A 65 -0.85 -25.73 -5.63
C ALA A 65 -1.86 -25.26 -6.67
N LEU A 66 -2.98 -25.95 -6.77
CA LEU A 66 -4.11 -25.60 -7.63
C LEU A 66 -5.30 -25.20 -6.79
N LEU A 67 -5.73 -23.94 -6.92
CA LEU A 67 -6.97 -23.47 -6.33
C LEU A 67 -8.05 -23.35 -7.41
N LEU A 68 -9.16 -24.04 -7.18
CA LEU A 68 -10.33 -23.99 -8.07
C LEU A 68 -11.24 -22.84 -7.65
N ARG A 69 -11.50 -21.89 -8.56
CA ARG A 69 -12.32 -20.71 -8.30
C ARG A 69 -11.84 -19.92 -7.07
N PRO A 70 -10.58 -19.45 -7.07
CA PRO A 70 -10.07 -18.68 -5.95
C PRO A 70 -10.89 -17.41 -5.76
N HIS A 71 -11.02 -16.96 -4.53
CA HIS A 71 -11.50 -15.62 -4.24
C HIS A 71 -10.43 -14.62 -4.67
N LEU A 72 -10.75 -13.77 -5.65
CA LEU A 72 -9.80 -12.79 -6.17
C LEU A 72 -9.79 -11.53 -5.32
N TRP A 73 -8.62 -11.01 -5.06
CA TRP A 73 -8.44 -9.68 -4.50
C TRP A 73 -8.85 -8.64 -5.53
N ASP A 74 -9.85 -7.78 -5.22
CA ASP A 74 -10.42 -6.77 -6.13
C ASP A 74 -10.17 -5.33 -5.61
N GLY A 75 -8.99 -5.06 -5.10
CA GLY A 75 -8.62 -3.75 -4.59
C GLY A 75 -9.43 -3.36 -3.35
N MET A 76 -9.80 -2.08 -3.25
CA MET A 76 -10.58 -1.56 -2.13
C MET A 76 -12.04 -2.07 -2.08
N ARG A 77 -12.51 -2.69 -3.18
CA ARG A 77 -13.86 -3.27 -3.21
C ARG A 77 -13.94 -4.59 -2.47
N ASP A 78 -12.87 -5.36 -2.56
CA ASP A 78 -12.76 -6.67 -1.92
C ASP A 78 -11.28 -7.01 -1.70
N PRO A 79 -10.68 -6.56 -0.58
CA PRO A 79 -9.26 -6.74 -0.29
C PRO A 79 -8.95 -8.14 0.27
N TYR A 80 -9.50 -9.18 -0.34
CA TYR A 80 -9.38 -10.54 0.14
C TYR A 80 -7.95 -11.08 0.02
N VAL A 81 -7.43 -11.67 1.09
CA VAL A 81 -6.11 -12.31 1.12
C VAL A 81 -6.19 -13.72 1.71
N TYR A 82 -5.29 -14.57 1.27
CA TYR A 82 -5.04 -15.88 1.84
C TYR A 82 -3.85 -15.84 2.77
N LEU A 83 -3.77 -16.77 3.71
CA LEU A 83 -2.60 -17.00 4.53
C LEU A 83 -1.88 -18.26 4.07
N VAL A 84 -0.64 -18.13 3.65
CA VAL A 84 0.24 -19.25 3.34
C VAL A 84 1.13 -19.52 4.56
N LYS A 85 1.14 -20.75 5.04
CA LYS A 85 2.11 -21.24 6.02
C LYS A 85 2.94 -22.33 5.34
N ALA A 86 4.25 -22.23 5.42
CA ALA A 86 5.15 -23.26 4.94
C ALA A 86 6.06 -23.71 6.08
N GLN A 87 6.27 -25.02 6.16
CA GLN A 87 7.14 -25.65 7.15
C GLN A 87 8.14 -26.56 6.41
N GLY A 88 9.42 -26.25 6.59
CA GLY A 88 10.50 -27.06 6.05
C GLY A 88 11.22 -27.83 7.15
N ARG A 89 11.55 -29.08 6.91
CA ARG A 89 12.36 -29.92 7.81
C ARG A 89 13.70 -30.17 7.17
N PHE A 90 14.78 -30.02 7.93
CA PHE A 90 16.12 -30.37 7.50
C PHE A 90 16.36 -31.86 7.78
N GLY A 91 16.94 -32.55 6.80
CA GLY A 91 17.43 -33.91 7.04
C GLY A 91 18.63 -33.88 7.99
N THR A 92 18.71 -34.87 8.85
CA THR A 92 19.93 -35.15 9.61
C THR A 92 21.03 -35.49 8.61
N VAL A 93 22.05 -34.64 8.47
CA VAL A 93 23.24 -34.97 7.67
C VAL A 93 23.98 -36.05 8.46
N GLU A 94 23.87 -37.31 8.02
CA GLU A 94 24.81 -38.33 8.48
C GLU A 94 26.20 -37.91 8.00
N TYR A 95 27.01 -37.40 8.91
CA TYR A 95 28.43 -37.23 8.70
C TYR A 95 29.10 -38.62 8.62
N GLY A 96 28.90 -39.27 7.50
CA GLY A 96 29.62 -40.49 7.13
C GLY A 96 30.89 -40.13 6.41
N GLU A 97 31.83 -39.51 7.07
CA GLU A 97 33.20 -39.47 6.57
C GLU A 97 33.86 -40.85 6.78
N LYS A 98 33.88 -41.63 5.72
CA LYS A 98 34.91 -42.64 5.58
C LYS A 98 36.25 -41.96 5.28
N MET A 99 36.96 -41.53 6.30
CA MET A 99 38.40 -41.42 6.23
C MET A 99 39.03 -42.66 6.88
N GLY A 100 39.78 -43.34 6.08
CA GLY A 100 40.43 -44.60 6.42
C GLY A 100 41.39 -44.51 7.62
N GLY A 101 41.33 -45.57 8.39
CA GLY A 101 42.47 -46.14 9.10
C GLY A 101 42.91 -45.43 10.36
N MET A 102 42.37 -45.86 11.51
CA MET A 102 43.17 -46.31 12.65
C MET A 102 42.23 -46.76 13.79
N GLU A 103 42.40 -48.03 14.15
CA GLU A 103 41.71 -48.65 15.27
C GLU A 103 42.07 -47.91 16.56
N LYS A 104 41.03 -47.51 17.34
CA LYS A 104 41.05 -47.44 18.80
C LYS A 104 39.66 -47.75 19.32
N GLU A 105 39.54 -48.91 19.96
CA GLU A 105 38.45 -49.27 20.81
C GLU A 105 38.40 -48.27 22.00
N GLU A 106 37.28 -47.55 22.14
CA GLU A 106 36.74 -47.06 23.40
C GLU A 106 35.26 -47.17 23.36
N GLU A 107 34.69 -48.00 24.24
CA GLU A 107 33.30 -48.09 24.58
C GLU A 107 32.79 -46.72 25.02
N SER A 108 31.95 -46.08 24.26
CA SER A 108 31.09 -45.00 24.67
C SER A 108 29.61 -45.34 24.39
N ASP A 109 28.83 -45.12 25.41
CA ASP A 109 27.41 -45.33 25.59
C ASP A 109 26.57 -44.82 24.37
N PRO A 110 25.66 -45.64 23.80
CA PRO A 110 24.85 -45.22 22.66
C PRO A 110 23.58 -44.51 23.15
N ALA A 111 23.71 -43.33 23.71
CA ALA A 111 22.61 -42.41 24.01
C ALA A 111 23.04 -40.96 23.81
N GLU A 112 23.77 -40.67 22.71
CA GLU A 112 23.97 -39.29 22.28
C GLU A 112 22.81 -38.85 21.38
N ASP A 113 22.17 -37.80 21.83
CA ASP A 113 21.10 -37.05 21.26
C ASP A 113 21.15 -37.00 19.71
N ILE A 114 20.17 -37.62 19.06
CA ILE A 114 19.85 -37.33 17.67
C ILE A 114 19.50 -35.85 17.66
N PRO A 115 20.24 -35.00 16.93
CA PRO A 115 19.97 -33.57 16.90
C PRO A 115 18.51 -33.40 16.43
N GLU A 116 17.72 -32.69 17.24
CA GLU A 116 16.34 -32.36 16.94
C GLU A 116 16.30 -31.77 15.51
N ALA A 117 15.41 -32.31 14.67
CA ALA A 117 15.28 -31.87 13.29
C ALA A 117 15.00 -30.36 13.28
N VAL A 118 15.90 -29.59 12.72
CA VAL A 118 15.71 -28.14 12.63
C VAL A 118 14.56 -27.86 11.69
N GLU A 119 13.54 -27.19 12.18
CA GLU A 119 12.40 -26.77 11.38
C GLU A 119 12.48 -25.27 11.06
N VAL A 120 12.10 -24.92 9.84
CA VAL A 120 11.97 -23.53 9.37
C VAL A 120 10.52 -23.27 9.00
N HIS A 121 9.98 -22.16 9.51
CA HIS A 121 8.62 -21.77 9.28
C HIS A 121 8.54 -20.45 8.51
N TRP A 122 7.69 -20.41 7.49
CA TRP A 122 7.33 -19.20 6.77
C TRP A 122 5.85 -18.91 6.94
N ARG A 123 5.52 -17.63 7.09
CA ARG A 123 4.15 -17.15 7.12
C ARG A 123 4.03 -15.93 6.23
N GLN A 124 3.17 -15.99 5.23
CA GLN A 124 3.02 -14.94 4.24
C GLN A 124 1.56 -14.78 3.81
N GLU A 125 1.13 -13.54 3.62
CA GLU A 125 -0.16 -13.25 3.01
C GLU A 125 -0.06 -13.28 1.50
N LEU A 126 -1.09 -13.82 0.86
CA LEU A 126 -1.19 -13.99 -0.57
C LEU A 126 -2.48 -13.34 -1.09
N ALA A 127 -2.35 -12.30 -1.91
CA ALA A 127 -3.43 -11.76 -2.70
C ALA A 127 -3.37 -12.39 -4.10
N ILE A 128 -4.49 -12.94 -4.57
CA ILE A 128 -4.60 -13.53 -5.90
C ILE A 128 -5.36 -12.57 -6.81
N TYR A 129 -4.69 -12.01 -7.80
CA TYR A 129 -5.28 -11.08 -8.77
C TYR A 129 -4.50 -11.12 -10.08
N ASP A 130 -5.13 -10.61 -11.14
CA ASP A 130 -4.53 -10.41 -12.46
C ASP A 130 -4.53 -8.93 -12.80
N VAL A 131 -3.36 -8.38 -13.12
CA VAL A 131 -3.21 -7.01 -13.63
C VAL A 131 -2.65 -7.06 -15.04
N ARG A 132 -3.37 -6.48 -15.97
CA ARG A 132 -2.96 -6.40 -17.38
C ARG A 132 -2.93 -4.97 -17.87
N VAL A 133 -1.84 -4.61 -18.52
CA VAL A 133 -1.75 -3.38 -19.30
C VAL A 133 -2.03 -3.73 -20.75
N VAL A 134 -3.09 -3.17 -21.30
CA VAL A 134 -3.47 -3.41 -22.70
C VAL A 134 -3.25 -2.14 -23.48
N ASP A 135 -2.40 -2.22 -24.52
CA ASP A 135 -2.07 -1.06 -25.34
C ASP A 135 -3.34 -0.35 -25.84
N LYS A 136 -3.38 0.97 -25.67
CA LYS A 136 -4.50 1.87 -26.02
C LYS A 136 -5.84 1.61 -25.29
N LYS A 137 -5.94 0.56 -24.47
CA LYS A 137 -7.16 0.26 -23.70
C LYS A 137 -7.02 0.57 -22.21
N GLY A 138 -5.77 0.69 -21.70
CA GLY A 138 -5.53 1.01 -20.31
C GLY A 138 -5.19 -0.22 -19.46
N ILE A 139 -5.47 -0.13 -18.16
CA ILE A 139 -5.15 -1.13 -17.16
C ILE A 139 -6.42 -1.86 -16.77
N PHE A 140 -6.26 -3.14 -16.55
CA PHE A 140 -7.34 -4.01 -16.10
C PHE A 140 -6.90 -4.77 -14.83
N LEU A 141 -7.77 -4.78 -13.83
CA LEU A 141 -7.64 -5.61 -12.63
C LEU A 141 -8.78 -6.64 -12.68
N ASN A 142 -8.42 -7.93 -12.71
CA ASN A 142 -9.38 -9.04 -12.83
C ASN A 142 -10.38 -8.80 -13.97
N GLU A 143 -9.87 -8.47 -15.16
CA GLU A 143 -10.65 -8.20 -16.38
C GLU A 143 -11.52 -6.92 -16.35
N LYS A 144 -11.56 -6.18 -15.23
CA LYS A 144 -12.28 -4.91 -15.11
C LYS A 144 -11.34 -3.74 -15.33
N GLU A 145 -11.81 -2.70 -16.02
CA GLU A 145 -11.02 -1.48 -16.18
C GLU A 145 -10.63 -0.91 -14.81
N PHE A 146 -9.34 -0.59 -14.69
CA PHE A 146 -8.76 -0.06 -13.47
C PHE A 146 -8.06 1.27 -13.78
N GLN A 147 -8.46 2.32 -13.09
CA GLN A 147 -7.84 3.63 -13.19
C GLN A 147 -6.94 3.84 -11.94
N PRO A 148 -5.61 3.77 -12.09
CA PRO A 148 -4.72 4.01 -10.97
C PRO A 148 -4.81 5.46 -10.48
N ARG A 149 -4.99 5.61 -9.19
CA ARG A 149 -4.83 6.84 -8.44
C ARG A 149 -3.65 6.63 -7.52
N GLU A 150 -2.47 6.86 -8.11
CA GLU A 150 -1.19 6.43 -7.54
C GLU A 150 -0.53 7.56 -6.76
N VAL A 151 0.04 7.21 -5.62
CA VAL A 151 0.81 8.10 -4.76
C VAL A 151 2.16 7.45 -4.44
N VAL A 152 3.21 8.24 -4.47
CA VAL A 152 4.52 7.83 -3.96
C VAL A 152 4.52 7.95 -2.44
N TYR A 153 4.82 6.85 -1.76
CA TYR A 153 4.92 6.79 -0.31
C TYR A 153 6.38 6.63 0.12
N CYS A 154 6.81 7.51 1.00
CA CYS A 154 8.09 7.40 1.69
C CYS A 154 7.85 7.02 3.14
N PHE A 155 8.65 6.12 3.69
CA PHE A 155 8.54 5.75 5.11
C PHE A 155 8.75 6.97 6.01
N PRO A 156 8.00 7.07 7.12
CA PRO A 156 8.28 8.06 8.14
C PRO A 156 9.70 7.89 8.68
N PRO A 157 10.36 8.98 9.16
CA PRO A 157 11.65 8.88 9.81
C PRO A 157 11.63 7.81 10.92
N GLN A 158 12.78 7.18 11.14
CA GLN A 158 12.88 6.13 12.16
C GLN A 158 12.43 6.66 13.52
N ILE A 159 11.36 6.08 14.02
CA ILE A 159 10.89 6.22 15.39
C ILE A 159 11.41 4.97 16.12
N SER A 160 11.96 5.14 17.30
CA SER A 160 12.59 4.06 18.07
C SER A 160 11.64 2.93 18.49
N ASP A 161 10.33 3.12 18.33
CA ASP A 161 9.30 2.15 18.69
C ASP A 161 8.57 1.65 17.41
N ALA A 162 8.71 0.36 17.14
CA ALA A 162 8.10 -0.31 16.00
C ALA A 162 6.56 -0.26 16.03
N GLY A 163 5.93 -0.36 17.21
CA GLY A 163 4.48 -0.26 17.38
C GLY A 163 3.95 1.11 16.95
N THR A 164 4.62 2.18 17.40
CA THR A 164 4.29 3.56 17.01
C THR A 164 4.43 3.77 15.49
N ARG A 165 5.40 3.10 14.87
CA ARG A 165 5.63 3.19 13.42
C ARG A 165 4.55 2.49 12.62
N GLU A 166 4.12 1.30 13.02
CA GLU A 166 3.01 0.61 12.37
C GLU A 166 1.70 1.39 12.49
N GLU A 167 1.41 1.96 13.66
CA GLU A 167 0.26 2.84 13.83
C GLU A 167 0.32 4.08 12.94
N GLN A 168 1.52 4.66 12.74
CA GLN A 168 1.70 5.78 11.81
C GLN A 168 1.39 5.35 10.37
N MET A 169 1.92 4.21 9.92
CA MET A 169 1.63 3.66 8.60
C MET A 169 0.13 3.39 8.42
N ARG A 170 -0.55 2.85 9.42
CA ARG A 170 -2.00 2.64 9.40
C ARG A 170 -2.77 3.96 9.23
N ARG A 171 -2.42 4.99 10.00
CA ARG A 171 -3.02 6.33 9.88
C ARG A 171 -2.79 6.96 8.50
N ASP A 172 -1.59 6.80 7.95
CA ASP A 172 -1.26 7.31 6.62
C ASP A 172 -2.08 6.61 5.54
N LEU A 173 -2.22 5.27 5.62
CA LEU A 173 -3.06 4.51 4.69
C LEU A 173 -4.55 4.89 4.81
N ASP A 174 -5.05 5.18 6.01
CA ASP A 174 -6.43 5.65 6.21
C ASP A 174 -6.66 7.03 5.56
N ARG A 175 -5.68 7.92 5.62
CA ARG A 175 -5.73 9.23 4.95
C ARG A 175 -5.72 9.07 3.43
N LEU A 176 -4.84 8.20 2.91
CA LEU A 176 -4.75 7.90 1.48
C LEU A 176 -6.04 7.27 0.94
N ALA A 177 -6.65 6.35 1.70
CA ALA A 177 -7.95 5.77 1.35
C ALA A 177 -9.04 6.85 1.25
N ARG A 178 -9.14 7.75 2.24
CA ARG A 178 -10.09 8.87 2.21
C ARG A 178 -9.84 9.83 1.06
N MET A 179 -8.58 10.02 0.65
CA MET A 179 -8.24 10.82 -0.52
C MET A 179 -8.69 10.13 -1.83
N GLY A 180 -8.99 8.85 -1.79
CA GLY A 180 -9.40 8.06 -2.95
C GLY A 180 -8.25 7.37 -3.69
N VAL A 181 -7.06 7.32 -3.10
CA VAL A 181 -5.91 6.54 -3.61
C VAL A 181 -6.27 5.06 -3.65
N ASN A 182 -5.82 4.38 -4.70
CA ASN A 182 -5.97 2.93 -4.85
C ASN A 182 -4.67 2.21 -5.21
N THR A 183 -3.60 2.98 -5.44
CA THR A 183 -2.29 2.45 -5.84
C THR A 183 -1.19 3.18 -5.06
N ILE A 184 -0.24 2.42 -4.51
CA ILE A 184 0.88 2.97 -3.75
C ILE A 184 2.19 2.48 -4.35
N ARG A 185 3.07 3.44 -4.68
CA ARG A 185 4.46 3.21 -5.02
C ARG A 185 5.32 3.53 -3.81
N LEU A 186 6.19 2.60 -3.44
CA LEU A 186 7.15 2.84 -2.35
C LEU A 186 8.44 3.41 -2.94
N GLU A 187 8.85 4.59 -2.49
CA GLU A 187 10.13 5.19 -2.86
C GLU A 187 11.22 4.81 -1.85
N GLY A 188 12.46 4.69 -2.35
CA GLY A 188 13.62 4.36 -1.52
C GLY A 188 13.90 2.86 -1.36
N THR A 189 13.20 1.98 -2.11
CA THR A 189 13.49 0.53 -2.14
C THR A 189 14.53 0.13 -3.19
N GLY A 190 15.13 1.11 -3.89
CA GLY A 190 16.22 0.87 -4.85
C GLY A 190 17.46 0.29 -4.16
N SER A 191 18.31 -0.38 -4.96
CA SER A 191 19.52 -1.14 -4.55
C SER A 191 20.58 -0.35 -3.75
N GLY A 192 20.32 0.88 -3.34
CA GLY A 192 21.21 1.75 -2.57
C GLY A 192 20.74 2.07 -1.15
N THR A 193 19.56 1.65 -0.73
CA THR A 193 19.12 1.83 0.67
C THR A 193 19.56 0.63 1.53
N GLU A 194 20.80 0.61 1.89
CA GLU A 194 21.43 -0.32 2.85
C GLU A 194 20.88 -0.13 4.29
N GLY A 195 19.63 0.23 4.49
CA GLY A 195 19.13 0.51 5.83
C GLY A 195 17.63 0.31 6.06
N GLN A 196 16.83 0.03 5.05
CA GLN A 196 15.44 -0.34 5.30
C GLN A 196 15.34 -1.84 5.55
N ASP A 197 14.85 -2.18 6.73
CA ASP A 197 14.60 -3.57 7.09
C ASP A 197 13.58 -4.17 6.09
N ARG A 198 13.99 -5.25 5.42
CA ARG A 198 13.10 -5.99 4.50
C ARG A 198 11.80 -6.42 5.17
N CYS A 199 11.84 -6.66 6.47
CA CYS A 199 10.67 -7.00 7.27
C CYS A 199 9.66 -5.85 7.30
N GLU A 200 10.13 -4.60 7.37
CA GLU A 200 9.28 -3.43 7.39
C GLU A 200 8.58 -3.19 6.05
N VAL A 201 9.32 -3.28 4.95
CA VAL A 201 8.76 -3.18 3.58
C VAL A 201 7.67 -4.23 3.38
N ARG A 202 7.91 -5.44 3.85
CA ARG A 202 6.95 -6.56 3.76
C ARG A 202 5.71 -6.31 4.61
N ALA A 203 5.88 -5.87 5.85
CA ALA A 203 4.78 -5.51 6.74
C ALA A 203 3.93 -4.39 6.13
N PHE A 204 4.56 -3.38 5.54
CA PHE A 204 3.85 -2.31 4.86
C PHE A 204 3.05 -2.80 3.65
N TYR A 205 3.63 -3.65 2.80
CA TYR A 205 2.90 -4.22 1.67
C TYR A 205 1.73 -5.12 2.10
N SER A 206 1.88 -5.85 3.21
CA SER A 206 0.78 -6.62 3.80
C SER A 206 -0.37 -5.70 4.24
N LEU A 207 -0.05 -4.61 4.95
CA LEU A 207 -1.03 -3.58 5.35
C LEU A 207 -1.73 -2.95 4.13
N CYS A 208 -0.99 -2.64 3.07
CA CYS A 208 -1.55 -2.12 1.82
C CYS A 208 -2.54 -3.11 1.19
N ARG A 209 -2.16 -4.37 1.05
CA ARG A 209 -3.02 -5.42 0.44
C ARG A 209 -4.31 -5.61 1.22
N ARG A 210 -4.24 -5.70 2.56
CA ARG A 210 -5.42 -5.82 3.43
C ARG A 210 -6.38 -4.64 3.33
N ARG A 211 -5.87 -3.45 2.95
CA ARG A 211 -6.68 -2.24 2.74
C ARG A 211 -7.08 -2.02 1.30
N GLY A 212 -6.71 -2.92 0.41
CA GLY A 212 -7.08 -2.88 -0.99
C GLY A 212 -6.24 -1.93 -1.86
N PHE A 213 -5.06 -1.53 -1.41
CA PHE A 213 -4.13 -0.78 -2.24
C PHE A 213 -3.34 -1.73 -3.13
N LEU A 214 -3.34 -1.47 -4.43
CA LEU A 214 -2.40 -2.09 -5.34
C LEU A 214 -1.00 -1.55 -5.07
N THR A 215 -0.03 -2.44 -4.95
CA THR A 215 1.37 -2.08 -4.68
C THR A 215 2.27 -2.59 -5.79
N GLY A 216 3.30 -1.83 -6.11
CA GLY A 216 4.28 -2.19 -7.12
C GLY A 216 4.46 -1.11 -8.18
N ASP A 217 5.46 -1.30 -9.02
CA ASP A 217 5.75 -0.39 -10.13
C ASP A 217 4.84 -0.71 -11.31
N LEU A 218 3.66 -0.13 -11.32
CA LEU A 218 2.87 -0.05 -12.53
C LEU A 218 3.49 1.02 -13.44
N TRP A 219 4.43 0.63 -14.28
CA TRP A 219 5.16 1.51 -15.23
C TRP A 219 4.25 2.10 -16.30
N ILE A 220 3.29 2.95 -15.91
CA ILE A 220 2.23 3.30 -16.85
C ILE A 220 2.32 4.72 -17.35
N ARG A 221 2.92 5.64 -16.61
CA ARG A 221 3.09 7.02 -17.07
C ARG A 221 4.28 7.73 -16.44
N PRO A 222 4.98 8.60 -17.21
CA PRO A 222 6.00 9.52 -16.70
C PRO A 222 5.38 10.77 -16.06
N GLU A 223 4.13 10.74 -15.62
CA GLU A 223 3.50 11.87 -14.93
C GLU A 223 4.14 12.03 -13.55
N ILE A 224 4.32 13.27 -13.14
CA ILE A 224 4.78 13.60 -11.79
C ILE A 224 3.68 13.14 -10.82
N LEU A 225 3.95 12.05 -10.12
CA LEU A 225 3.03 11.51 -9.13
C LEU A 225 3.06 12.37 -7.86
N PRO A 226 1.92 12.55 -7.17
CA PRO A 226 1.92 13.20 -5.88
C PRO A 226 2.71 12.37 -4.87
N VAL A 227 3.59 13.03 -4.11
CA VAL A 227 4.39 12.43 -3.04
C VAL A 227 3.66 12.63 -1.73
N TYR A 228 3.38 11.53 -1.00
CA TYR A 228 2.64 11.64 0.25
C TYR A 228 3.43 12.38 1.33
N ARG A 229 4.71 12.04 1.49
CA ARG A 229 5.61 12.68 2.45
C ARG A 229 6.94 12.96 1.76
N GLY A 230 7.43 14.18 1.84
CA GLY A 230 8.75 14.51 1.30
C GLY A 230 9.88 13.80 2.04
N LEU A 231 10.98 13.60 1.34
CA LEU A 231 12.18 13.04 1.95
C LEU A 231 12.77 14.06 2.95
N PRO A 232 13.41 13.57 4.04
CA PRO A 232 14.08 14.44 5.00
C PRO A 232 15.11 15.35 4.31
N GLY A 233 14.96 16.66 4.45
CA GLY A 233 15.87 17.67 3.86
C GLY A 233 15.44 18.23 2.51
N GLU A 234 14.40 17.74 1.88
CA GLU A 234 13.79 18.34 0.69
C GLU A 234 12.69 19.32 1.06
N THR A 235 12.67 20.50 0.39
CA THR A 235 11.57 21.46 0.49
C THR A 235 10.37 20.92 -0.28
N THR A 236 9.47 20.27 0.43
CA THR A 236 8.33 19.58 -0.17
C THR A 236 7.12 20.50 -0.29
N ALA A 237 7.23 21.56 -1.09
CA ALA A 237 6.06 22.35 -1.50
C ALA A 237 4.99 21.47 -2.21
N GLU A 238 5.38 20.29 -2.65
CA GLU A 238 4.54 19.36 -3.40
C GLU A 238 4.02 18.15 -2.61
N ALA A 239 4.45 17.98 -1.35
CA ALA A 239 4.01 16.85 -0.53
C ALA A 239 2.55 17.02 -0.08
N LEU A 240 1.85 15.87 0.05
CA LEU A 240 0.48 15.84 0.55
C LEU A 240 0.39 16.00 2.07
N LEU A 241 1.48 15.68 2.77
CA LEU A 241 1.63 15.80 4.22
C LEU A 241 2.77 16.77 4.53
N ALA A 242 2.52 17.76 5.38
CA ALA A 242 3.52 18.72 5.80
C ALA A 242 4.68 18.07 6.59
N ALA A 243 5.78 18.79 6.72
CA ALA A 243 6.99 18.31 7.41
C ALA A 243 6.77 17.94 8.90
N ASP A 244 5.70 18.47 9.52
CA ASP A 244 5.30 18.13 10.89
C ASP A 244 4.74 16.69 11.02
N GLY A 245 4.51 16.00 9.90
CA GLY A 245 3.95 14.66 9.83
C GLY A 245 2.49 14.55 10.29
N ARG A 246 1.79 15.68 10.45
CA ARG A 246 0.42 15.75 10.98
C ARG A 246 -0.53 16.52 10.09
N THR A 247 -0.09 17.67 9.60
CA THR A 247 -0.92 18.59 8.83
C THR A 247 -0.99 18.18 7.38
N LEU A 248 -2.22 18.01 6.87
CA LEU A 248 -2.47 17.77 5.45
C LEU A 248 -2.34 19.09 4.70
N THR A 249 -1.69 19.09 3.54
CA THR A 249 -1.50 20.28 2.72
C THR A 249 -2.73 20.54 1.84
N GLU A 250 -2.81 21.71 1.25
CA GLU A 250 -3.87 22.04 0.28
C GLU A 250 -3.86 21.08 -0.92
N ARG A 251 -2.67 20.61 -1.32
CA ARG A 251 -2.52 19.63 -2.39
C ARG A 251 -3.18 18.29 -2.08
N TYR A 252 -3.22 17.87 -0.81
CA TYR A 252 -4.01 16.71 -0.39
C TYR A 252 -5.49 16.90 -0.70
N TYR A 253 -6.05 18.07 -0.37
CA TYR A 253 -7.47 18.36 -0.60
C TYR A 253 -7.81 18.54 -2.09
N TYR A 254 -6.88 19.04 -2.90
CA TYR A 254 -7.00 19.05 -4.36
C TYR A 254 -7.18 17.63 -4.89
N TYR A 255 -6.27 16.69 -4.52
CA TYR A 255 -6.38 15.31 -4.97
C TYR A 255 -7.57 14.58 -4.34
N GLN A 256 -7.94 14.91 -3.10
CA GLN A 256 -9.16 14.38 -2.50
C GLN A 256 -10.40 14.80 -3.29
N ALA A 257 -10.51 16.04 -3.67
CA ALA A 257 -11.60 16.51 -4.52
C ALA A 257 -11.58 15.87 -5.92
N LYS A 258 -10.40 15.51 -6.43
CA LYS A 258 -10.24 14.86 -7.73
C LYS A 258 -10.56 13.37 -7.71
N TRP A 259 -10.28 12.66 -6.61
CA TRP A 259 -10.27 11.20 -6.57
C TRP A 259 -11.29 10.56 -5.63
N SER A 260 -11.69 11.27 -4.58
CA SER A 260 -12.62 10.74 -3.59
C SER A 260 -14.06 10.70 -4.12
N SER A 261 -14.80 9.69 -3.71
CA SER A 261 -16.26 9.64 -3.87
C SER A 261 -17.00 10.34 -2.72
N GLU A 262 -16.33 10.60 -1.60
CA GLU A 262 -16.90 11.34 -0.49
C GLU A 262 -16.99 12.84 -0.83
N PRO A 263 -18.02 13.54 -0.37
CA PRO A 263 -18.15 14.98 -0.61
C PRO A 263 -16.97 15.77 -0.05
N VAL A 264 -16.40 16.67 -0.86
CA VAL A 264 -15.26 17.53 -0.50
C VAL A 264 -15.61 18.99 -0.76
N LEU A 265 -15.25 19.84 0.19
CA LEU A 265 -15.30 21.30 0.08
C LEU A 265 -14.15 21.88 0.89
N TYR A 266 -13.16 22.46 0.23
CA TYR A 266 -11.95 22.97 0.87
C TYR A 266 -11.48 24.30 0.24
N PRO A 267 -11.36 25.38 1.00
CA PRO A 267 -10.82 26.65 0.51
C PRO A 267 -9.29 26.61 0.52
N ALA A 268 -8.69 26.82 -0.63
CA ALA A 268 -7.25 26.88 -0.79
C ALA A 268 -6.74 28.28 -0.40
N LEU A 269 -6.41 28.46 0.87
CA LEU A 269 -6.05 29.78 1.42
C LEU A 269 -4.76 30.34 0.83
N SER A 270 -3.86 29.51 0.31
CA SER A 270 -2.67 29.99 -0.41
C SER A 270 -3.01 30.73 -1.70
N THR A 271 -4.20 30.52 -2.24
CA THR A 271 -4.69 31.20 -3.44
C THR A 271 -5.42 32.51 -3.14
N LEU A 272 -5.64 32.79 -1.84
CA LEU A 272 -6.29 34.02 -1.41
C LEU A 272 -5.32 35.18 -1.53
N HIS A 273 -5.50 36.02 -2.55
CA HIS A 273 -4.63 37.14 -2.77
C HIS A 273 -5.41 38.35 -3.29
N ARG A 274 -4.89 39.56 -2.99
CA ARG A 274 -5.43 40.82 -3.49
C ARG A 274 -4.92 41.05 -4.90
N GLN A 275 -5.85 41.33 -5.81
CA GLN A 275 -5.58 41.72 -7.19
C GLN A 275 -5.21 43.22 -7.29
N GLU A 276 -4.66 43.65 -8.43
CA GLU A 276 -4.30 45.05 -8.67
C GLU A 276 -5.49 46.02 -8.57
N ASN A 277 -6.69 45.56 -8.89
CA ASN A 277 -7.93 46.31 -8.79
C ASN A 277 -8.46 46.48 -7.35
N GLY A 278 -7.75 45.88 -6.35
CA GLY A 278 -8.15 45.88 -4.94
C GLY A 278 -9.14 44.81 -4.54
N LEU A 279 -9.65 44.04 -5.48
CA LEU A 279 -10.51 42.87 -5.25
C LEU A 279 -9.68 41.65 -4.85
N VAL A 280 -10.31 40.55 -4.49
CA VAL A 280 -9.65 39.37 -4.00
C VAL A 280 -10.05 38.18 -4.85
N SER A 281 -9.15 37.24 -5.03
CA SER A 281 -9.45 35.91 -5.59
C SER A 281 -9.28 34.80 -4.56
N LEU A 282 -10.03 33.71 -4.73
CA LEU A 282 -9.97 32.51 -3.91
C LEU A 282 -10.32 31.29 -4.75
N THR A 283 -9.52 30.22 -4.62
CA THR A 283 -9.86 28.90 -5.18
C THR A 283 -10.45 28.01 -4.10
N ILE A 284 -11.50 27.29 -4.45
CA ILE A 284 -12.13 26.29 -3.60
C ILE A 284 -12.04 24.93 -4.31
N TYR A 285 -11.51 23.92 -3.62
CA TYR A 285 -11.49 22.54 -4.13
C TYR A 285 -12.76 21.81 -3.74
N SER A 286 -13.44 21.21 -4.72
CA SER A 286 -14.66 20.44 -4.47
C SER A 286 -14.89 19.40 -5.58
N ASN A 287 -15.51 18.27 -5.22
CA ASN A 287 -16.04 17.29 -6.16
C ASN A 287 -17.56 17.43 -6.38
N GLN A 288 -18.14 18.51 -5.86
CA GLN A 288 -19.57 18.77 -6.01
C GLN A 288 -19.87 19.48 -7.33
N LYS A 289 -21.08 19.30 -7.84
CA LYS A 289 -21.51 19.89 -9.12
C LYS A 289 -21.64 21.42 -9.11
N LYS A 290 -21.73 22.01 -7.93
CA LYS A 290 -21.91 23.44 -7.73
C LYS A 290 -21.31 23.88 -6.40
N VAL A 291 -20.61 24.99 -6.42
CA VAL A 291 -20.14 25.69 -5.21
C VAL A 291 -20.74 27.10 -5.19
N VAL A 292 -21.27 27.52 -4.07
CA VAL A 292 -21.84 28.84 -3.81
C VAL A 292 -20.95 29.56 -2.84
N LEU A 293 -20.56 30.81 -3.15
CA LEU A 293 -19.76 31.66 -2.27
C LEU A 293 -20.61 32.82 -1.75
N TYR A 294 -20.51 33.07 -0.45
CA TYR A 294 -21.09 34.22 0.23
C TYR A 294 -19.98 35.10 0.77
N VAL A 295 -20.19 36.41 0.69
CA VAL A 295 -19.29 37.44 1.21
C VAL A 295 -20.07 38.28 2.22
N ASP A 296 -19.57 38.37 3.47
CA ASP A 296 -20.24 39.06 4.59
C ASP A 296 -21.75 38.68 4.74
N GLY A 297 -22.06 37.39 4.51
CA GLY A 297 -23.42 36.84 4.60
C GLY A 297 -24.30 37.09 3.36
N VAL A 298 -23.79 37.74 2.33
CA VAL A 298 -24.51 38.00 1.08
C VAL A 298 -24.02 37.04 -0.02
N LEU A 299 -24.96 36.47 -0.77
CA LEU A 299 -24.63 35.64 -1.94
C LEU A 299 -23.78 36.47 -2.91
N PHE A 300 -22.56 36.01 -3.15
CA PHE A 300 -21.66 36.63 -4.13
C PHE A 300 -21.80 36.00 -5.50
N LEU A 301 -21.48 34.72 -5.61
CA LEU A 301 -21.48 34.00 -6.89
C LEU A 301 -21.65 32.51 -6.65
N PHE A 302 -22.16 31.80 -7.64
CA PHE A 302 -22.03 30.34 -7.71
C PHE A 302 -21.28 29.92 -8.97
N GLN A 303 -20.58 28.81 -8.87
CA GLN A 303 -19.88 28.23 -10.00
C GLN A 303 -20.23 26.76 -10.19
N THR A 304 -20.15 26.30 -11.43
CA THR A 304 -20.22 24.90 -11.83
C THR A 304 -18.93 24.55 -12.56
N PRO A 305 -18.25 23.45 -12.21
CA PRO A 305 -16.93 23.18 -12.78
C PRO A 305 -17.04 22.86 -14.27
N ALA A 306 -15.96 23.10 -14.98
CA ALA A 306 -15.70 22.38 -16.22
C ALA A 306 -15.60 20.88 -15.90
N SER A 307 -16.05 20.02 -16.82
CA SER A 307 -16.15 18.57 -16.58
C SER A 307 -14.84 17.98 -16.01
N GLY A 308 -14.89 17.50 -14.76
CA GLY A 308 -13.81 16.75 -14.11
C GLY A 308 -12.73 17.59 -13.41
N ASP A 309 -12.84 18.92 -13.40
CA ASP A 309 -11.92 19.80 -12.66
C ASP A 309 -12.42 19.99 -11.22
N PRO A 310 -11.62 19.75 -10.18
CA PRO A 310 -12.00 20.00 -8.81
C PRO A 310 -11.86 21.47 -8.37
N GLU A 311 -11.38 22.38 -9.23
CA GLU A 311 -11.10 23.78 -8.91
C GLU A 311 -12.27 24.70 -9.25
N PHE A 312 -12.72 25.46 -8.26
CA PHE A 312 -13.70 26.54 -8.40
C PHE A 312 -13.01 27.86 -8.08
N ILE A 313 -12.70 28.64 -9.10
CA ILE A 313 -11.93 29.89 -8.98
C ILE A 313 -12.91 31.06 -8.89
N PHE A 314 -12.98 31.71 -7.74
CA PHE A 314 -13.76 32.91 -7.52
C PHE A 314 -12.85 34.12 -7.63
N GLU A 315 -13.08 34.94 -8.62
CA GLU A 315 -12.37 36.19 -8.87
C GLU A 315 -13.25 37.39 -8.48
N ASP A 316 -12.64 38.56 -8.39
CA ASP A 316 -13.31 39.84 -8.16
C ASP A 316 -14.18 39.90 -6.88
N ILE A 317 -13.79 39.15 -5.83
CA ILE A 317 -14.46 39.15 -4.53
C ILE A 317 -14.30 40.54 -3.88
N PRO A 318 -15.39 41.29 -3.58
CA PRO A 318 -15.32 42.63 -2.99
C PRO A 318 -14.86 42.57 -1.53
N VAL A 319 -13.97 43.46 -1.14
CA VAL A 319 -13.49 43.65 0.23
C VAL A 319 -13.88 45.04 0.73
N ALA A 320 -15.03 45.11 1.38
CA ALA A 320 -15.48 46.39 1.94
C ALA A 320 -14.70 46.77 3.21
N LYS A 321 -14.36 45.81 4.03
CA LYS A 321 -13.61 45.97 5.30
C LYS A 321 -12.95 44.67 5.72
N LEU A 322 -12.01 44.73 6.64
CA LEU A 322 -11.46 43.60 7.35
C LEU A 322 -11.99 43.56 8.80
N PRO A 323 -12.23 42.41 9.42
CA PRO A 323 -12.11 41.07 8.80
C PRO A 323 -13.19 40.82 7.74
N LEU A 324 -12.80 40.12 6.67
CA LEU A 324 -13.69 39.66 5.62
C LEU A 324 -14.27 38.28 6.03
N HIS A 325 -15.59 38.12 5.96
CA HIS A 325 -16.26 36.84 6.24
C HIS A 325 -16.67 36.18 4.93
N LEU A 326 -16.09 35.01 4.68
CA LEU A 326 -16.41 34.18 3.52
C LEU A 326 -17.11 32.90 4.00
N ALA A 327 -18.17 32.50 3.32
CA ALA A 327 -18.78 31.21 3.51
C ALA A 327 -18.98 30.53 2.16
N ALA A 328 -18.72 29.22 2.09
CA ALA A 328 -18.93 28.44 0.89
C ALA A 328 -19.85 27.24 1.18
N GLU A 329 -20.71 26.92 0.22
CA GLU A 329 -21.65 25.80 0.30
C GLU A 329 -21.55 24.94 -0.95
N ALA A 330 -21.58 23.62 -0.78
CA ALA A 330 -21.59 22.66 -1.87
C ALA A 330 -22.33 21.38 -1.46
N GLY A 331 -23.46 21.10 -2.07
CA GLY A 331 -24.32 19.99 -1.65
C GLY A 331 -24.80 20.17 -0.20
N ASN A 332 -24.43 19.26 0.67
CA ASN A 332 -24.71 19.32 2.12
C ASN A 332 -23.53 19.82 2.95
N LEU A 333 -22.45 20.26 2.29
CA LEU A 333 -21.27 20.80 2.96
C LEU A 333 -21.37 22.31 3.07
N SER A 334 -20.88 22.86 4.18
CA SER A 334 -20.72 24.29 4.41
C SER A 334 -19.43 24.56 5.17
N ILE A 335 -18.72 25.62 4.80
CA ILE A 335 -17.52 26.09 5.48
C ILE A 335 -17.56 27.61 5.61
N SER A 336 -17.07 28.14 6.71
CA SER A 336 -16.95 29.58 6.97
C SER A 336 -15.51 29.95 7.32
N LEU A 337 -15.07 31.07 6.81
CA LEU A 337 -13.73 31.61 6.99
C LEU A 337 -13.82 33.06 7.44
N THR A 338 -12.91 33.45 8.33
CA THR A 338 -12.71 34.85 8.72
C THR A 338 -11.29 35.26 8.35
N VAL A 339 -11.18 36.16 7.40
CA VAL A 339 -9.91 36.64 6.87
C VAL A 339 -9.58 38.00 7.49
N SER A 340 -8.60 38.00 8.39
CA SER A 340 -8.19 39.23 9.10
C SER A 340 -7.10 40.01 8.35
N LYS A 341 -6.42 39.35 7.40
CA LYS A 341 -5.33 39.95 6.61
C LYS A 341 -5.29 39.28 5.21
N ILE A 342 -5.09 40.10 4.17
CA ILE A 342 -4.97 39.66 2.77
C ILE A 342 -3.69 40.23 2.19
#